data_49474dba2114f05278dbe8306e84ec68
#
_entry.id   49474dba2114f05278dbe8306e84ec68
#
_cell.length_a   1.000
_cell.length_b   1.000
_cell.length_c   1.000
_cell.angle_alpha   90.00
_cell.angle_beta   90.00
_cell.angle_gamma   90.00
#
_symmetry.space_group_name_H-M   'P 1'
#
loop_
_entity.id
_entity.type
_entity.pdbx_description
1 polymer ?
#
loop_
_entity_poly.entity_id
_entity_poly.type
_entity_poly.pdbx_seq_one_letter_code
_entity_poly.pdbx_strand_id
1 'polypeptide(L)'
;NNPISLLEFFYPLYQGYDSVAVEADIEIGGNDQLWNLMLGREIQKSYEMNPQIAMTFPLLVGTDGNKKMSQSLDNYISITDTPNNIFGKIMSIPDKIMWEYFIMLTDLDISEIESFKLAVTNNSKNPFEFKKILGKLVVSELFDNKTADDAEKSFENLTINKNIPDDMAEISLEYNIEV
;
A
#
# COMPACT_ATOMS: atom_id res chain seq x y z
N ASN A 1 -16.84 24.09 8.29
CA ASN A 1 -15.95 23.99 9.44
C ASN A 1 -16.56 23.03 10.42
N ASN A 2 -15.98 21.85 10.59
CA ASN A 2 -16.40 20.94 11.65
C ASN A 2 -15.81 21.45 12.98
N PRO A 3 -16.59 21.42 14.08
CA PRO A 3 -16.06 21.77 15.39
C PRO A 3 -14.97 20.76 15.79
N ILE A 4 -13.89 21.26 16.36
CA ILE A 4 -12.81 20.43 16.91
C ILE A 4 -13.20 20.06 18.35
N SER A 5 -13.18 18.76 18.67
CA SER A 5 -13.46 18.30 20.03
C SER A 5 -12.26 18.51 20.96
N LEU A 6 -12.51 18.62 22.26
CA LEU A 6 -11.44 18.72 23.25
C LEU A 6 -10.50 17.51 23.18
N LEU A 7 -11.03 16.33 22.88
CA LEU A 7 -10.25 15.09 22.73
C LEU A 7 -9.22 15.20 21.61
N GLU A 8 -9.54 15.89 20.51
CA GLU A 8 -8.62 16.09 19.39
C GLU A 8 -7.41 16.96 19.75
N PHE A 9 -7.51 17.80 20.80
CA PHE A 9 -6.36 18.52 21.35
C PHE A 9 -5.47 17.63 22.23
N PHE A 10 -6.04 16.59 22.84
CA PHE A 10 -5.29 15.74 23.77
C PHE A 10 -4.63 14.54 23.08
N TYR A 11 -5.12 14.06 21.92
CA TYR A 11 -4.56 12.87 21.31
C TYR A 11 -3.04 12.96 21.02
N PRO A 12 -2.48 14.11 20.59
CA PRO A 12 -1.02 14.19 20.37
C PRO A 12 -0.21 14.04 21.67
N LEU A 13 -0.79 14.48 22.79
CA LEU A 13 -0.17 14.33 24.10
C LEU A 13 -0.19 12.87 24.56
N TYR A 14 -1.29 12.14 24.30
CA TYR A 14 -1.36 10.72 24.59
C TYR A 14 -0.37 9.93 23.74
N GLN A 15 -0.33 10.20 22.43
CA GLN A 15 0.65 9.59 21.54
C GLN A 15 2.09 9.87 22.00
N GLY A 16 2.40 11.11 22.37
CA GLY A 16 3.71 11.46 22.89
C GLY A 16 4.04 10.81 24.24
N TYR A 17 3.03 10.58 25.09
CA TYR A 17 3.21 9.84 26.34
C TYR A 17 3.42 8.34 26.11
N ASP A 18 2.85 7.77 25.06
CA ASP A 18 3.11 6.37 24.68
C ASP A 18 4.62 6.17 24.46
N SER A 19 5.33 7.12 23.85
CA SER A 19 6.79 7.06 23.67
C SER A 19 7.54 7.00 25.00
N VAL A 20 7.00 7.67 26.05
CA VAL A 20 7.54 7.57 27.43
C VAL A 20 7.23 6.19 28.03
N ALA A 21 5.98 5.74 27.90
CA ALA A 21 5.52 4.51 28.54
C ALA A 21 6.21 3.25 27.98
N VAL A 22 6.55 3.24 26.68
CA VAL A 22 7.28 2.14 26.04
C VAL A 22 8.80 2.33 26.06
N GLU A 23 9.29 3.45 26.62
CA GLU A 23 10.72 3.81 26.64
C GLU A 23 11.35 3.77 25.24
N ALA A 24 10.66 4.34 24.24
CA ALA A 24 11.04 4.22 22.85
C ALA A 24 12.40 4.90 22.56
N ASP A 25 13.32 4.18 21.93
CA ASP A 25 14.57 4.72 21.39
C ASP A 25 14.40 5.24 19.97
N ILE A 26 13.51 4.62 19.19
CA ILE A 26 13.20 5.01 17.81
C ILE A 26 11.69 4.89 17.62
N GLU A 27 11.09 5.93 17.08
CA GLU A 27 9.68 5.92 16.65
C GLU A 27 9.59 6.13 15.13
N ILE A 28 8.87 5.22 14.46
CA ILE A 28 8.71 5.21 13.01
C ILE A 28 7.27 5.61 12.66
N GLY A 29 7.12 6.52 11.70
CA GLY A 29 5.81 6.95 11.24
C GLY A 29 5.79 7.44 9.81
N GLY A 30 4.60 7.78 9.31
CA GLY A 30 4.47 8.52 8.07
C GLY A 30 4.91 9.98 8.22
N ASN A 31 5.23 10.65 7.11
CA ASN A 31 5.61 12.07 7.14
C ASN A 31 4.52 12.97 7.74
N ASP A 32 3.26 12.56 7.70
CA ASP A 32 2.14 13.26 8.33
C ASP A 32 2.19 13.19 9.87
N GLN A 33 2.95 12.24 10.44
CA GLN A 33 3.11 12.07 11.89
C GLN A 33 4.30 12.83 12.49
N LEU A 34 5.12 13.49 11.66
CA LEU A 34 6.37 14.12 12.11
C LEU A 34 6.17 15.05 13.34
N TRP A 35 5.11 15.86 13.33
CA TRP A 35 4.82 16.78 14.44
C TRP A 35 4.50 16.03 15.74
N ASN A 36 3.75 14.93 15.67
CA ASN A 36 3.42 14.10 16.84
C ASN A 36 4.66 13.43 17.40
N LEU A 37 5.52 12.89 16.50
CA LEU A 37 6.82 12.29 16.88
C LEU A 37 7.74 13.29 17.56
N MET A 38 7.79 14.53 17.05
CA MET A 38 8.57 15.59 17.66
C MET A 38 8.02 15.99 19.03
N LEU A 39 6.70 16.01 19.21
CA LEU A 39 6.07 16.23 20.51
C LEU A 39 6.43 15.11 21.49
N GLY A 40 6.44 13.86 21.06
CA GLY A 40 6.90 12.72 21.86
C GLY A 40 8.30 12.91 22.42
N ARG A 41 9.23 13.41 21.60
CA ARG A 41 10.60 13.76 22.03
C ARG A 41 10.63 14.82 23.14
N GLU A 42 9.79 15.86 23.05
CA GLU A 42 9.71 16.91 24.08
C GLU A 42 9.09 16.37 25.39
N ILE A 43 8.11 15.48 25.28
CA ILE A 43 7.52 14.83 26.45
C ILE A 43 8.55 13.91 27.12
N GLN A 44 9.30 13.08 26.36
CA GLN A 44 10.38 12.27 26.92
C GLN A 44 11.42 13.10 27.70
N LYS A 45 11.82 14.26 27.16
CA LYS A 45 12.71 15.20 27.90
C LYS A 45 12.11 15.65 29.22
N SER A 46 10.80 15.91 29.27
CA SER A 46 10.10 16.32 30.49
C SER A 46 10.09 15.23 31.57
N TYR A 47 10.25 13.96 31.13
CA TYR A 47 10.41 12.79 32.00
C TYR A 47 11.88 12.38 32.22
N GLU A 48 12.82 13.31 31.93
CA GLU A 48 14.27 13.09 32.09
C GLU A 48 14.82 11.90 31.27
N MET A 49 14.14 11.53 30.20
CA MET A 49 14.55 10.48 29.28
C MET A 49 15.38 11.05 28.12
N ASN A 50 16.21 10.19 27.51
CA ASN A 50 16.83 10.51 26.23
C ASN A 50 15.73 10.56 25.14
N PRO A 51 15.64 11.66 24.36
CA PRO A 51 14.64 11.74 23.32
C PRO A 51 14.88 10.73 22.21
N GLN A 52 13.83 10.02 21.83
CA GLN A 52 13.84 9.04 20.72
C GLN A 52 14.29 9.65 19.38
N ILE A 53 14.75 8.80 18.47
CA ILE A 53 14.97 9.16 17.07
C ILE A 53 13.61 9.10 16.36
N ALA A 54 13.20 10.20 15.74
CA ALA A 54 12.01 10.23 14.89
C ALA A 54 12.43 9.88 13.45
N MET A 55 11.88 8.78 12.91
CA MET A 55 12.14 8.34 11.53
C MET A 55 10.82 8.35 10.76
N THR A 56 10.75 9.14 9.67
CA THR A 56 9.52 9.22 8.88
C THR A 56 9.74 8.83 7.44
N PHE A 57 8.69 8.23 6.86
CA PHE A 57 8.65 7.76 5.48
C PHE A 57 7.51 8.45 4.71
N PRO A 58 7.64 8.58 3.38
CA PRO A 58 6.52 8.99 2.53
C PRO A 58 5.32 8.07 2.71
N LEU A 59 4.12 8.63 2.56
CA LEU A 59 2.89 7.85 2.59
C LEU A 59 2.60 7.26 1.21
N LEU A 60 2.33 5.96 1.18
CA LEU A 60 1.92 5.30 -0.05
C LEU A 60 0.53 5.80 -0.47
N VAL A 61 0.40 6.16 -1.74
CA VAL A 61 -0.89 6.53 -2.35
C VAL A 61 -1.72 5.26 -2.52
N GLY A 62 -3.01 5.33 -2.20
CA GLY A 62 -3.91 4.19 -2.34
C GLY A 62 -4.17 3.78 -3.80
N THR A 63 -4.85 2.66 -3.98
CA THR A 63 -5.18 2.11 -5.31
C THR A 63 -6.03 3.06 -6.16
N ASP A 64 -6.69 4.05 -5.54
CA ASP A 64 -7.42 5.13 -6.22
C ASP A 64 -6.52 6.17 -6.92
N GLY A 65 -5.21 6.14 -6.65
CA GLY A 65 -4.22 7.03 -7.26
C GLY A 65 -4.22 8.48 -6.77
N ASN A 66 -4.98 8.81 -5.73
CA ASN A 66 -5.15 10.19 -5.27
C ASN A 66 -4.94 10.37 -3.75
N LYS A 67 -5.59 9.54 -2.95
CA LYS A 67 -5.57 9.67 -1.49
C LYS A 67 -4.51 8.75 -0.92
N LYS A 68 -4.03 9.07 0.30
CA LYS A 68 -3.15 8.15 1.04
C LYS A 68 -3.83 6.79 1.20
N MET A 69 -3.05 5.73 1.14
CA MET A 69 -3.55 4.38 1.40
C MET A 69 -4.09 4.29 2.82
N SER A 70 -5.33 3.81 2.98
CA SER A 70 -5.99 3.70 4.28
C SER A 70 -7.10 2.66 4.25
N GLN A 71 -7.24 1.93 5.35
CA GLN A 71 -8.37 1.01 5.54
C GLN A 71 -9.71 1.74 5.53
N SER A 72 -9.79 2.92 6.16
CA SER A 72 -11.02 3.72 6.23
C SER A 72 -11.49 4.26 4.88
N LEU A 73 -10.61 4.30 3.88
CA LEU A 73 -10.92 4.74 2.52
C LEU A 73 -11.12 3.57 1.55
N ASP A 74 -10.94 2.33 2.02
CA ASP A 74 -11.03 1.10 1.20
C ASP A 74 -10.17 1.14 -0.07
N ASN A 75 -9.05 1.88 -0.04
CA ASN A 75 -8.11 2.04 -1.14
C ASN A 75 -6.75 1.37 -0.85
N TYR A 76 -6.75 0.34 -0.01
CA TYR A 76 -5.55 -0.32 0.47
C TYR A 76 -5.35 -1.72 -0.13
N ILE A 77 -4.08 -2.15 -0.14
CA ILE A 77 -3.68 -3.53 -0.40
C ILE A 77 -3.33 -4.13 0.96
N SER A 78 -4.12 -5.13 1.41
CA SER A 78 -3.85 -5.80 2.68
C SER A 78 -2.75 -6.85 2.51
N ILE A 79 -1.82 -6.89 3.45
CA ILE A 79 -0.82 -7.98 3.55
C ILE A 79 -1.45 -9.32 3.92
N THR A 80 -2.71 -9.32 4.38
CA THR A 80 -3.49 -10.53 4.70
C THR A 80 -4.42 -10.96 3.56
N ASP A 81 -4.43 -10.22 2.44
CA ASP A 81 -5.17 -10.60 1.25
C ASP A 81 -4.56 -11.86 0.61
N THR A 82 -5.36 -12.55 -0.21
CA THR A 82 -4.84 -13.66 -1.02
C THR A 82 -3.84 -13.14 -2.07
N PRO A 83 -2.85 -13.95 -2.49
CA PRO A 83 -1.87 -13.58 -3.51
C PRO A 83 -2.51 -13.04 -4.79
N ASN A 84 -3.61 -13.67 -5.23
CA ASN A 84 -4.36 -13.24 -6.41
C ASN A 84 -4.99 -11.86 -6.24
N ASN A 85 -5.52 -11.57 -5.05
CA ASN A 85 -6.12 -10.25 -4.75
C ASN A 85 -5.05 -9.16 -4.68
N ILE A 86 -3.90 -9.44 -4.04
CA ILE A 86 -2.78 -8.49 -3.99
C ILE A 86 -2.30 -8.18 -5.40
N PHE A 87 -2.04 -9.22 -6.21
CA PHE A 87 -1.61 -9.07 -7.60
C PHE A 87 -2.64 -8.25 -8.41
N GLY A 88 -3.92 -8.61 -8.33
CA GLY A 88 -5.01 -7.92 -9.03
C GLY A 88 -5.13 -6.44 -8.63
N LYS A 89 -5.02 -6.12 -7.33
CA LYS A 89 -5.03 -4.74 -6.85
C LYS A 89 -3.82 -3.94 -7.38
N ILE A 90 -2.63 -4.53 -7.43
CA ILE A 90 -1.45 -3.89 -8.02
C ILE A 90 -1.65 -3.66 -9.52
N MET A 91 -2.23 -4.61 -10.24
CA MET A 91 -2.53 -4.42 -11.66
C MET A 91 -3.56 -3.31 -11.90
N SER A 92 -4.43 -3.01 -10.94
CA SER A 92 -5.47 -1.98 -11.05
C SER A 92 -5.01 -0.55 -10.75
N ILE A 93 -3.83 -0.36 -10.11
CA ILE A 93 -3.35 0.98 -9.79
C ILE A 93 -3.13 1.83 -11.06
N PRO A 94 -3.32 3.15 -11.01
CA PRO A 94 -2.94 4.03 -12.12
C PRO A 94 -1.44 3.97 -12.44
N ASP A 95 -1.08 4.03 -13.73
CA ASP A 95 0.32 3.96 -14.17
C ASP A 95 1.22 5.03 -13.53
N LYS A 96 0.62 6.19 -13.22
CA LYS A 96 1.32 7.32 -12.63
C LYS A 96 1.96 6.99 -11.28
N ILE A 97 1.26 6.22 -10.43
CA ILE A 97 1.73 5.91 -9.06
C ILE A 97 2.56 4.63 -8.99
N MET A 98 2.60 3.82 -10.05
CA MET A 98 3.35 2.58 -10.11
C MET A 98 4.82 2.75 -9.71
N TRP A 99 5.44 3.85 -10.10
CA TRP A 99 6.86 4.13 -9.82
C TRP A 99 7.14 4.37 -8.34
N GLU A 100 6.20 4.99 -7.62
CA GLU A 100 6.28 5.16 -6.17
C GLU A 100 6.18 3.79 -5.47
N TYR A 101 5.32 2.90 -5.97
CA TYR A 101 5.20 1.54 -5.47
C TYR A 101 6.48 0.73 -5.67
N PHE A 102 7.13 0.85 -6.82
CA PHE A 102 8.46 0.23 -7.02
C PHE A 102 9.48 0.72 -6.00
N ILE A 103 9.57 2.03 -5.78
CA ILE A 103 10.54 2.62 -4.85
C ILE A 103 10.27 2.20 -3.41
N MET A 104 8.99 2.08 -3.01
CA MET A 104 8.61 1.87 -1.63
C MET A 104 8.40 0.40 -1.25
N LEU A 105 8.12 -0.47 -2.21
CA LEU A 105 7.71 -1.85 -1.96
C LEU A 105 8.66 -2.90 -2.56
N THR A 106 9.77 -2.49 -3.17
CA THR A 106 10.73 -3.44 -3.75
C THR A 106 12.16 -3.06 -3.43
N ASP A 107 13.05 -4.04 -3.46
CA ASP A 107 14.50 -3.85 -3.27
C ASP A 107 15.25 -3.51 -4.58
N LEU A 108 14.52 -3.12 -5.64
CA LEU A 108 15.15 -2.74 -6.90
C LEU A 108 15.96 -1.45 -6.77
N ASP A 109 17.12 -1.42 -7.40
CA ASP A 109 17.91 -0.20 -7.48
C ASP A 109 17.15 0.92 -8.22
N ILE A 110 17.29 2.16 -7.73
CA ILE A 110 16.67 3.33 -8.34
C ILE A 110 17.05 3.46 -9.83
N SER A 111 18.29 3.10 -10.19
CA SER A 111 18.75 3.10 -11.59
C SER A 111 17.96 2.13 -12.47
N GLU A 112 17.54 0.98 -11.94
CA GLU A 112 16.73 0.00 -12.64
C GLU A 112 15.30 0.52 -12.83
N ILE A 113 14.70 1.08 -11.77
CA ILE A 113 13.37 1.71 -11.83
C ILE A 113 13.36 2.86 -12.86
N GLU A 114 14.39 3.70 -12.90
CA GLU A 114 14.51 4.77 -13.90
C GLU A 114 14.64 4.22 -15.32
N SER A 115 15.34 3.09 -15.51
CA SER A 115 15.42 2.42 -16.83
C SER A 115 14.05 1.93 -17.30
N PHE A 116 13.23 1.38 -16.39
CA PHE A 116 11.84 0.98 -16.68
C PHE A 116 10.98 2.19 -17.07
N LYS A 117 11.12 3.28 -16.34
CA LYS A 117 10.40 4.53 -16.60
C LYS A 117 10.75 5.14 -17.96
N LEU A 118 12.04 5.11 -18.32
CA LEU A 118 12.49 5.53 -19.64
C LEU A 118 11.94 4.64 -20.76
N ALA A 119 11.87 3.32 -20.55
CA ALA A 119 11.30 2.39 -21.53
C ALA A 119 9.82 2.67 -21.81
N VAL A 120 9.05 3.03 -20.78
CA VAL A 120 7.65 3.47 -20.95
C VAL A 120 7.56 4.82 -21.64
N THR A 121 8.37 5.79 -21.22
CA THR A 121 8.37 7.16 -21.79
C THR A 121 8.69 7.15 -23.28
N ASN A 122 9.61 6.28 -23.70
CA ASN A 122 10.00 6.10 -25.09
C ASN A 122 9.08 5.18 -25.90
N ASN A 123 7.95 4.75 -25.33
CA ASN A 123 6.98 3.81 -25.90
C ASN A 123 7.61 2.48 -26.38
N SER A 124 8.75 2.08 -25.82
CA SER A 124 9.40 0.80 -26.14
C SER A 124 8.79 -0.38 -25.37
N LYS A 125 8.14 -0.11 -24.24
CA LYS A 125 7.45 -1.09 -23.40
C LYS A 125 6.13 -0.54 -22.88
N ASN A 126 5.16 -1.45 -22.67
CA ASN A 126 3.86 -1.10 -22.10
C ASN A 126 3.95 -1.01 -20.57
N PRO A 127 3.37 0.01 -19.91
CA PRO A 127 3.26 0.08 -18.44
C PRO A 127 2.72 -1.19 -17.80
N PHE A 128 1.81 -1.87 -18.47
CA PHE A 128 1.20 -3.15 -18.04
C PHE A 128 2.25 -4.22 -17.71
N GLU A 129 3.32 -4.33 -18.50
CA GLU A 129 4.38 -5.30 -18.24
C GLU A 129 5.13 -5.00 -16.95
N PHE A 130 5.38 -3.73 -16.66
CA PHE A 130 6.02 -3.31 -15.43
C PHE A 130 5.11 -3.49 -14.21
N LYS A 131 3.79 -3.28 -14.34
CA LYS A 131 2.84 -3.64 -13.26
C LYS A 131 2.88 -5.13 -12.94
N LYS A 132 3.02 -6.01 -13.94
CA LYS A 132 3.18 -7.45 -13.70
C LYS A 132 4.45 -7.75 -12.91
N ILE A 133 5.57 -7.11 -13.28
CA ILE A 133 6.83 -7.23 -12.53
C ILE A 133 6.63 -6.75 -11.09
N LEU A 134 6.02 -5.58 -10.87
CA LEU A 134 5.74 -5.06 -9.54
C LEU A 134 4.85 -6.02 -8.73
N GLY A 135 3.77 -6.52 -9.33
CA GLY A 135 2.87 -7.48 -8.69
C GLY A 135 3.59 -8.76 -8.26
N LYS A 136 4.46 -9.29 -9.12
CA LYS A 136 5.29 -10.46 -8.78
C LYS A 136 6.25 -10.18 -7.65
N LEU A 137 6.96 -9.06 -7.67
CA LEU A 137 7.91 -8.70 -6.62
C LEU A 137 7.21 -8.56 -5.26
N VAL A 138 6.08 -7.86 -5.21
CA VAL A 138 5.34 -7.68 -3.95
C VAL A 138 4.76 -9.02 -3.45
N VAL A 139 4.19 -9.84 -4.32
CA VAL A 139 3.67 -11.15 -3.90
C VAL A 139 4.81 -12.10 -3.49
N SER A 140 5.95 -12.09 -4.19
CA SER A 140 7.09 -12.93 -3.83
C SER A 140 7.71 -12.55 -2.48
N GLU A 141 7.71 -11.26 -2.14
CA GLU A 141 8.20 -10.77 -0.85
C GLU A 141 7.29 -11.21 0.32
N LEU A 142 5.97 -11.16 0.10
CA LEU A 142 5.01 -11.53 1.14
C LEU A 142 4.81 -13.05 1.28
N PHE A 143 5.07 -13.81 0.23
CA PHE A 143 4.86 -15.26 0.20
C PHE A 143 6.10 -15.99 -0.33
N ASP A 144 6.12 -16.28 -1.63
CA ASP A 144 7.25 -16.89 -2.35
C ASP A 144 7.14 -16.68 -3.87
N ASN A 145 8.23 -17.00 -4.59
CA ASN A 145 8.29 -16.84 -6.04
C ASN A 145 7.28 -17.72 -6.80
N LYS A 146 7.01 -18.94 -6.31
CA LYS A 146 6.06 -19.84 -6.95
C LYS A 146 4.64 -19.28 -6.84
N THR A 147 4.27 -18.82 -5.67
CA THR A 147 2.97 -18.18 -5.41
C THR A 147 2.79 -16.93 -6.27
N ALA A 148 3.85 -16.14 -6.47
CA ALA A 148 3.82 -14.98 -7.36
C ALA A 148 3.60 -15.38 -8.84
N ASP A 149 4.26 -16.42 -9.31
CA ASP A 149 4.06 -16.96 -10.67
C ASP A 149 2.64 -17.49 -10.87
N ASP A 150 2.08 -18.16 -9.87
CA ASP A 150 0.72 -18.69 -9.92
C ASP A 150 -0.32 -17.55 -9.89
N ALA A 151 -0.08 -16.49 -9.14
CA ALA A 151 -0.94 -15.29 -9.12
C ALA A 151 -0.93 -14.55 -10.47
N GLU A 152 0.24 -14.41 -11.11
CA GLU A 152 0.36 -13.84 -12.46
C GLU A 152 -0.45 -14.66 -13.47
N LYS A 153 -0.28 -15.98 -13.49
CA LYS A 153 -1.01 -16.88 -14.39
C LYS A 153 -2.53 -16.80 -14.16
N SER A 154 -2.97 -16.79 -12.89
CA SER A 154 -4.37 -16.61 -12.55
C SER A 154 -4.93 -15.32 -13.12
N PHE A 155 -4.21 -14.22 -12.93
CA PHE A 155 -4.60 -12.90 -13.45
C PHE A 155 -4.69 -12.90 -14.97
N GLU A 156 -3.72 -13.49 -15.68
CA GLU A 156 -3.73 -13.61 -17.14
C GLU A 156 -4.91 -14.44 -17.64
N ASN A 157 -5.20 -15.56 -17.00
CA ASN A 157 -6.34 -16.41 -17.37
C ASN A 157 -7.67 -15.69 -17.23
N LEU A 158 -7.87 -14.94 -16.14
CA LEU A 158 -9.10 -14.21 -15.89
C LEU A 158 -9.27 -12.97 -16.80
N THR A 159 -8.19 -12.24 -17.02
CA THR A 159 -8.27 -10.90 -17.63
C THR A 159 -7.98 -10.92 -19.13
N ILE A 160 -6.98 -11.68 -19.56
CA ILE A 160 -6.54 -11.74 -20.96
C ILE A 160 -7.29 -12.85 -21.70
N ASN A 161 -7.33 -14.04 -21.12
CA ASN A 161 -7.96 -15.19 -21.75
C ASN A 161 -9.48 -15.24 -21.53
N LYS A 162 -10.02 -14.41 -20.60
CA LYS A 162 -11.45 -14.34 -20.24
C LYS A 162 -12.02 -15.71 -19.84
N ASN A 163 -11.21 -16.56 -19.26
CA ASN A 163 -11.65 -17.85 -18.75
C ASN A 163 -12.43 -17.63 -17.46
N ILE A 164 -13.56 -18.30 -17.32
CA ILE A 164 -14.35 -18.30 -16.09
C ILE A 164 -13.60 -19.16 -15.06
N PRO A 165 -13.38 -18.69 -13.82
CA PRO A 165 -12.78 -19.51 -12.76
C PRO A 165 -13.64 -20.74 -12.47
N ASP A 166 -13.01 -21.89 -12.24
CA ASP A 166 -13.71 -23.14 -11.92
C ASP A 166 -14.46 -23.09 -10.57
N ASP A 167 -14.11 -22.13 -9.70
CA ASP A 167 -14.71 -21.90 -8.38
C ASP A 167 -15.78 -20.80 -8.36
N MET A 168 -16.18 -20.31 -9.53
CA MET A 168 -17.21 -19.27 -9.63
C MET A 168 -18.59 -19.81 -9.25
N ALA A 169 -19.27 -19.14 -8.31
CA ALA A 169 -20.62 -19.50 -7.93
C ALA A 169 -21.61 -19.30 -9.11
N GLU A 170 -22.27 -20.38 -9.52
CA GLU A 170 -23.33 -20.30 -10.52
C GLU A 170 -24.65 -19.82 -9.87
N ILE A 171 -25.22 -18.76 -10.40
CA ILE A 171 -26.53 -18.26 -10.01
C ILE A 171 -27.48 -18.50 -11.18
N SER A 172 -28.45 -19.40 -11.02
CA SER A 172 -29.53 -19.60 -11.98
C SER A 172 -30.62 -18.56 -11.76
N LEU A 173 -30.85 -17.70 -12.73
CA LEU A 173 -31.96 -16.76 -12.73
C LEU A 173 -33.13 -17.35 -13.53
N GLU A 174 -34.28 -17.59 -12.87
CA GLU A 174 -35.51 -17.90 -13.58
C GLU A 174 -36.07 -16.61 -14.19
N TYR A 175 -36.06 -16.55 -15.52
CA TYR A 175 -36.64 -15.44 -16.25
C TYR A 175 -38.09 -15.78 -16.61
N ASN A 176 -39.05 -15.27 -15.85
CA ASN A 176 -40.47 -15.37 -16.19
C ASN A 176 -40.81 -14.27 -17.21
N ILE A 177 -41.02 -14.66 -18.46
CA ILE A 177 -41.69 -13.81 -19.45
C ILE A 177 -43.18 -13.96 -19.23
N GLU A 178 -43.83 -12.99 -18.58
CA GLU A 178 -45.27 -12.81 -18.72
C GLU A 178 -45.53 -12.14 -20.08
N VAL A 179 -46.20 -12.90 -20.99
CA VAL A 179 -46.66 -12.43 -22.29
C VAL A 179 -48.06 -11.83 -22.15
#